data_a8d600e6a81ae418d938d97ba1a26fa9
#
_entry.id   a8d600e6a81ae418d938d97ba1a26fa9
#
_cell.length_a   1.000
_cell.length_b   1.000
_cell.length_c   1.000
_cell.angle_alpha   90.00
_cell.angle_beta   90.00
_cell.angle_gamma   90.00
#
_symmetry.space_group_name_H-M   'P 1'
#
loop_
_entity.id
_entity.type
_entity.pdbx_description
1 polymer ?
#
loop_
_entity_poly.entity_id
_entity_poly.type
_entity_poly.pdbx_seq_one_letter_code
_entity_poly.pdbx_strand_id
1 'polypeptide(L)'
;MGYNSGIKVFIFLFITKEKPTYCIIFLNNLYLYREFECKKMRFDELDLEDAVLDGLYDMNFDETTPVQELTIPVILEGKDIIACAQTGTGKTAAYVLPVINELSKGCHPTDAVNAVIMAP
;
A
#
# COMPACT_ATOMS: atom_id res chain seq x y z
N MET A 1 3.76 -21.87 -15.19
CA MET A 1 3.34 -20.66 -14.48
C MET A 1 3.93 -20.73 -13.08
N GLY A 2 5.02 -20.03 -12.84
CA GLY A 2 5.64 -19.99 -11.52
C GLY A 2 4.82 -19.12 -10.57
N TYR A 3 4.16 -19.72 -9.59
CA TYR A 3 3.81 -19.04 -8.38
C TYR A 3 5.11 -18.57 -7.73
N ASN A 4 5.40 -17.29 -7.84
CA ASN A 4 6.49 -16.72 -7.09
C ASN A 4 5.98 -16.56 -5.66
N SER A 5 6.04 -17.62 -4.89
CA SER A 5 5.64 -17.71 -3.48
C SER A 5 6.66 -17.03 -2.56
N GLY A 6 7.21 -15.91 -3.01
CA GLY A 6 8.03 -15.05 -2.17
C GLY A 6 7.20 -14.42 -1.07
N ILE A 7 7.68 -14.51 0.16
CA ILE A 7 7.12 -13.77 1.29
C ILE A 7 7.22 -12.28 0.93
N LYS A 8 6.08 -11.59 0.89
CA LYS A 8 6.03 -10.13 0.71
C LYS A 8 6.10 -9.47 2.07
N VAL A 9 7.02 -8.56 2.25
CA VAL A 9 7.23 -7.85 3.51
C VAL A 9 6.92 -6.38 3.30
N PHE A 10 5.93 -5.88 4.05
CA PHE A 10 5.59 -4.46 4.08
C PHE A 10 5.82 -3.94 5.48
N ILE A 11 6.79 -3.04 5.63
CA ILE A 11 7.10 -2.42 6.91
C ILE A 11 6.70 -0.95 6.83
N PHE A 12 5.74 -0.56 7.66
CA PHE A 12 5.33 0.83 7.82
C PHE A 12 5.81 1.33 9.16
N LEU A 13 6.72 2.29 9.15
CA LEU A 13 7.28 2.91 10.36
C LEU A 13 6.53 4.21 10.67
N PHE A 14 6.25 4.40 11.97
CA PHE A 14 5.65 5.63 12.47
C PHE A 14 6.76 6.62 12.85
N ILE A 15 6.76 7.78 12.22
CA ILE A 15 7.65 8.87 12.60
C ILE A 15 6.83 9.90 13.37
N THR A 16 7.19 10.09 14.63
CA THR A 16 6.66 11.15 15.49
C THR A 16 7.66 12.29 15.50
N LYS A 17 7.55 13.29 14.67
CA LYS A 17 7.91 14.71 14.84
C LYS A 17 8.32 15.43 13.55
N GLU A 18 7.77 16.63 13.42
CA GLU A 18 8.30 17.85 12.80
C GLU A 18 8.97 17.73 11.42
N LYS A 19 8.20 17.65 10.42
CA LYS A 19 8.27 17.88 8.97
C LYS A 19 7.75 16.68 8.18
N PRO A 20 6.97 16.91 7.13
CA PRO A 20 6.46 15.83 6.29
C PRO A 20 7.60 15.26 5.41
N THR A 21 8.40 14.41 5.98
CA THR A 21 9.40 13.66 5.22
C THR A 21 8.90 12.23 5.07
N TYR A 22 8.45 11.89 3.88
CA TYR A 22 8.17 10.51 3.52
C TYR A 22 9.50 9.84 3.16
N CYS A 23 9.79 8.72 3.77
CA CYS A 23 10.90 7.87 3.38
C CYS A 23 10.32 6.54 2.88
N ILE A 24 10.56 6.24 1.62
CA ILE A 24 10.19 4.97 1.01
C ILE A 24 11.48 4.26 0.63
N ILE A 25 11.69 3.09 1.18
CA ILE A 25 12.86 2.26 0.94
C ILE A 25 12.40 1.02 0.17
N PHE A 26 12.88 0.85 -1.04
CA PHE A 26 12.79 -0.40 -1.76
C PHE A 26 13.97 -1.27 -1.40
N LEU A 27 13.77 -2.54 -1.05
CA LEU A 27 14.85 -3.42 -0.62
C LEU A 27 15.95 -3.63 -1.66
N ASN A 28 15.71 -3.29 -2.92
CA ASN A 28 16.69 -3.38 -4.00
C ASN A 28 17.21 -2.03 -4.53
N ASN A 29 16.62 -0.91 -4.13
CA ASN A 29 17.08 0.43 -4.49
C ASN A 29 16.60 1.44 -3.46
N LEU A 30 17.53 2.15 -2.86
CA LEU A 30 17.24 3.20 -1.89
C LEU A 30 16.78 4.47 -2.64
N TYR A 31 15.51 4.83 -2.50
CA TYR A 31 15.01 6.13 -2.93
C TYR A 31 14.65 6.96 -1.71
N LEU A 32 15.46 7.96 -1.41
CA LEU A 32 15.12 9.04 -0.48
C LEU A 32 14.21 10.02 -1.21
N TYR A 33 12.95 10.04 -0.84
CA TYR A 33 12.01 11.02 -1.37
C TYR A 33 11.94 12.24 -0.48
N ARG A 34 12.44 13.36 -0.98
CA ARG A 34 12.20 14.71 -0.44
C ARG A 34 11.00 15.32 -1.15
N GLU A 35 10.13 15.94 -0.37
CA GLU A 35 9.02 16.81 -0.77
C GLU A 35 8.55 16.63 -2.23
N PHE A 36 7.49 15.86 -2.40
CA PHE A 36 6.74 15.81 -3.64
C PHE A 36 5.56 16.77 -3.54
N GLU A 37 5.39 17.62 -4.55
CA GLU A 37 4.08 18.17 -4.85
C GLU A 37 3.21 16.99 -5.31
N CYS A 38 2.42 16.44 -4.38
CA CYS A 38 1.51 15.35 -4.68
C CYS A 38 0.43 15.86 -5.61
N LYS A 39 0.45 15.38 -6.85
CA LYS A 39 -0.72 15.42 -7.71
C LYS A 39 -1.71 14.45 -7.07
N LYS A 40 -2.81 14.97 -6.53
CA LYS A 40 -3.87 14.13 -5.98
C LYS A 40 -4.34 13.12 -7.02
N MET A 41 -4.07 11.85 -6.76
CA MET A 41 -4.49 10.74 -7.60
C MET A 41 -5.81 10.19 -7.06
N ARG A 42 -6.69 9.74 -7.95
CA ARG A 42 -7.91 9.05 -7.55
C ARG A 42 -7.64 7.56 -7.40
N PHE A 43 -8.43 6.89 -6.57
CA PHE A 43 -8.31 5.43 -6.40
C PHE A 43 -8.62 4.65 -7.68
N ASP A 44 -9.49 5.16 -8.56
CA ASP A 44 -9.82 4.55 -9.85
C ASP A 44 -8.68 4.66 -10.89
N GLU A 45 -7.66 5.46 -10.63
CA GLU A 45 -6.43 5.50 -11.43
C GLU A 45 -5.42 4.40 -11.02
N LEU A 46 -5.68 3.70 -9.90
CA LEU A 46 -4.87 2.59 -9.44
C LEU A 46 -5.41 1.27 -10.04
N ASP A 47 -4.52 0.30 -10.21
CA ASP A 47 -4.88 -1.03 -10.74
C ASP A 47 -5.53 -1.90 -9.63
N LEU A 48 -6.71 -1.47 -9.18
CA LEU A 48 -7.52 -2.14 -8.17
C LEU A 48 -8.72 -2.84 -8.80
N GLU A 49 -9.09 -3.98 -8.23
CA GLU A 49 -10.29 -4.72 -8.65
C GLU A 49 -11.57 -3.90 -8.37
N ASP A 50 -12.57 -4.03 -9.23
CA ASP A 50 -13.84 -3.28 -9.14
C ASP A 50 -14.50 -3.40 -7.78
N ALA A 51 -14.48 -4.59 -7.17
CA ALA A 51 -15.05 -4.82 -5.85
C ALA A 51 -14.36 -4.02 -4.74
N VAL A 52 -13.06 -3.76 -4.88
CA VAL A 52 -12.30 -2.91 -3.94
C VAL A 52 -12.62 -1.44 -4.15
N LEU A 53 -12.75 -1.02 -5.40
CA LEU A 53 -13.16 0.35 -5.77
C LEU A 53 -14.58 0.65 -5.26
N ASP A 54 -15.53 -0.25 -5.46
CA ASP A 54 -16.89 -0.11 -4.96
C ASP A 54 -16.90 0.09 -3.43
N GLY A 55 -16.14 -0.71 -2.69
CA GLY A 55 -16.01 -0.55 -1.24
C GLY A 55 -15.40 0.79 -0.83
N LEU A 56 -14.44 1.32 -1.59
CA LEU A 56 -13.86 2.64 -1.34
C LEU A 56 -14.87 3.76 -1.58
N TYR A 57 -15.65 3.68 -2.66
CA TYR A 57 -16.70 4.66 -2.95
C TYR A 57 -17.80 4.64 -1.88
N ASP A 58 -18.21 3.48 -1.40
CA ASP A 58 -19.21 3.35 -0.32
C ASP A 58 -18.73 4.01 0.99
N MET A 59 -17.41 4.04 1.20
CA MET A 59 -16.78 4.71 2.34
C MET A 59 -16.44 6.19 2.07
N ASN A 60 -16.78 6.73 0.91
CA ASN A 60 -16.44 8.09 0.44
C ASN A 60 -14.92 8.35 0.37
N PHE A 61 -14.15 7.33 -0.01
CA PHE A 61 -12.73 7.49 -0.32
C PHE A 61 -12.55 7.69 -1.83
N ASP A 62 -12.40 8.93 -2.27
CA ASP A 62 -12.25 9.28 -3.68
C ASP A 62 -10.79 9.50 -4.09
N GLU A 63 -10.02 10.15 -3.22
CA GLU A 63 -8.64 10.56 -3.50
C GLU A 63 -7.65 9.84 -2.58
N THR A 64 -6.49 9.52 -3.13
CA THR A 64 -5.38 8.94 -2.38
C THR A 64 -4.67 10.00 -1.53
N THR A 65 -4.08 9.56 -0.43
CA THR A 65 -3.07 10.36 0.28
C THR A 65 -1.70 10.19 -0.38
N PRO A 66 -0.74 11.08 -0.12
CA PRO A 66 0.61 10.98 -0.70
C PRO A 66 1.30 9.64 -0.46
N VAL A 67 1.19 9.08 0.75
CA VAL A 67 1.78 7.79 1.05
C VAL A 67 1.09 6.66 0.30
N GLN A 68 -0.21 6.72 0.11
CA GLN A 68 -0.97 5.73 -0.67
C GLN A 68 -0.59 5.80 -2.15
N GLU A 69 -0.54 7.00 -2.74
CA GLU A 69 -0.13 7.22 -4.13
C GLU A 69 1.25 6.62 -4.43
N LEU A 70 2.19 6.79 -3.51
CA LEU A 70 3.56 6.31 -3.69
C LEU A 70 3.72 4.81 -3.43
N THR A 71 2.93 4.23 -2.53
CA THR A 71 3.16 2.85 -2.07
C THR A 71 2.26 1.82 -2.74
N ILE A 72 0.98 2.15 -2.98
CA ILE A 72 0.02 1.18 -3.53
C ILE A 72 0.47 0.63 -4.88
N PRO A 73 0.86 1.44 -5.88
CA PRO A 73 1.29 0.91 -7.17
C PRO A 73 2.47 -0.06 -7.05
N VAL A 74 3.43 0.26 -6.19
CA VAL A 74 4.64 -0.55 -5.97
C VAL A 74 4.30 -1.90 -5.34
N ILE A 75 3.38 -1.90 -4.37
CA ILE A 75 2.91 -3.12 -3.72
C ILE A 75 2.14 -3.99 -4.72
N LEU A 76 1.29 -3.38 -5.57
CA LEU A 76 0.55 -4.11 -6.62
C LEU A 76 1.48 -4.74 -7.65
N GLU A 77 2.64 -4.14 -7.93
CA GLU A 77 3.70 -4.77 -8.74
C GLU A 77 4.40 -5.94 -8.05
N GLY A 78 4.03 -6.24 -6.80
CA GLY A 78 4.59 -7.34 -6.03
C GLY A 78 5.98 -7.08 -5.47
N LYS A 79 6.35 -5.83 -5.26
CA LYS A 79 7.65 -5.44 -4.66
C LYS A 79 7.53 -5.31 -3.15
N ASP A 80 8.60 -5.63 -2.44
CA ASP A 80 8.71 -5.38 -1.01
C ASP A 80 9.02 -3.91 -0.75
N ILE A 81 8.44 -3.35 0.31
CA ILE A 81 8.52 -1.92 0.61
C ILE A 81 8.68 -1.66 2.11
N ILE A 82 9.48 -0.66 2.43
CA ILE A 82 9.52 -0.06 3.76
C ILE A 82 9.12 1.41 3.59
N ALA A 83 8.03 1.81 4.23
CA ALA A 83 7.51 3.17 4.13
C ALA A 83 7.40 3.82 5.51
N CYS A 84 7.86 5.05 5.61
CA CYS A 84 7.77 5.86 6.82
C CYS A 84 6.90 7.07 6.53
N ALA A 85 5.89 7.31 7.35
CA ALA A 85 5.04 8.48 7.25
C ALA A 85 4.48 8.84 8.64
N GLN A 86 4.04 10.08 8.79
CA GLN A 86 3.44 10.54 10.03
C GLN A 86 2.12 9.82 10.34
N THR A 87 1.69 9.85 11.61
CA THR A 87 0.38 9.37 12.04
C THR A 87 -0.73 10.16 11.33
N GLY A 88 -1.79 9.45 10.90
CA GLY A 88 -2.94 10.07 10.24
C GLY A 88 -2.76 10.33 8.74
N THR A 89 -1.69 9.82 8.11
CA THR A 89 -1.43 9.99 6.67
C THR A 89 -2.05 8.88 5.80
N GLY A 90 -2.79 7.94 6.38
CA GLY A 90 -3.44 6.85 5.63
C GLY A 90 -2.55 5.64 5.35
N LYS A 91 -1.50 5.41 6.16
CA LYS A 91 -0.62 4.24 6.05
C LYS A 91 -1.35 2.91 6.10
N THR A 92 -2.34 2.79 6.97
CA THR A 92 -3.11 1.54 7.12
C THR A 92 -3.76 1.14 5.81
N ALA A 93 -4.47 2.04 5.14
CA ALA A 93 -5.06 1.77 3.84
C ALA A 93 -3.99 1.51 2.76
N ALA A 94 -2.83 2.14 2.86
CA ALA A 94 -1.73 1.96 1.91
C ALA A 94 -1.23 0.52 1.81
N TYR A 95 -1.26 -0.26 2.89
CA TYR A 95 -0.89 -1.68 2.85
C TYR A 95 -2.09 -2.63 2.86
N VAL A 96 -3.22 -2.23 3.46
CA VAL A 96 -4.43 -3.08 3.52
C VAL A 96 -5.09 -3.20 2.15
N LEU A 97 -5.22 -2.10 1.40
CA LEU A 97 -5.88 -2.11 0.09
C LEU A 97 -5.23 -3.05 -0.91
N PRO A 98 -3.89 -3.05 -1.11
CA PRO A 98 -3.24 -4.03 -1.98
C PRO A 98 -3.43 -5.48 -1.52
N VAL A 99 -3.44 -5.73 -0.22
CA VAL A 99 -3.68 -7.08 0.33
C VAL A 99 -5.10 -7.54 0.02
N ILE A 100 -6.11 -6.71 0.28
CA ILE A 100 -7.51 -7.02 -0.05
C ILE A 100 -7.66 -7.21 -1.56
N ASN A 101 -7.03 -6.36 -2.36
CA ASN A 101 -7.05 -6.45 -3.81
C ASN A 101 -6.50 -7.79 -4.30
N GLU A 102 -5.39 -8.25 -3.75
CA GLU A 102 -4.81 -9.54 -4.11
C GLU A 102 -5.73 -10.70 -3.69
N LEU A 103 -6.28 -10.63 -2.48
CA LEU A 103 -7.21 -11.66 -1.98
C LEU A 103 -8.52 -11.71 -2.78
N SER A 104 -9.00 -10.58 -3.30
CA SER A 104 -10.24 -10.51 -4.09
C SER A 104 -10.14 -11.23 -5.44
N LYS A 105 -8.93 -11.47 -5.94
CA LYS A 105 -8.70 -12.22 -7.19
C LYS A 105 -9.07 -13.71 -7.09
N GLY A 106 -9.32 -14.22 -5.89
CA GLY A 106 -9.82 -15.57 -5.66
C GLY A 106 -8.84 -16.71 -5.98
N CYS A 107 -7.56 -16.42 -6.16
CA CYS A 107 -6.53 -17.40 -6.51
C CYS A 107 -5.85 -18.04 -5.28
N HIS A 108 -6.32 -17.74 -4.09
CA HIS A 108 -5.70 -18.14 -2.82
C HIS A 108 -6.43 -19.32 -2.18
N PRO A 109 -5.71 -20.24 -1.50
CA PRO A 109 -6.34 -21.33 -0.79
C PRO A 109 -7.25 -20.80 0.33
N THR A 110 -8.43 -21.40 0.48
CA THR A 110 -9.42 -21.00 1.49
C THR A 110 -9.16 -21.58 2.87
N ASP A 111 -8.28 -22.55 2.96
CA ASP A 111 -7.94 -23.33 4.17
C ASP A 111 -6.55 -22.96 4.74
N ALA A 112 -5.96 -21.90 4.26
CA ALA A 112 -4.63 -21.45 4.68
C ALA A 112 -4.63 -19.95 5.03
N VAL A 113 -3.65 -19.54 5.82
CA VAL A 113 -3.38 -18.11 6.09
C VAL A 113 -2.71 -17.51 4.86
N ASN A 114 -3.39 -16.55 4.23
CA ASN A 114 -2.91 -15.90 3.00
C ASN A 114 -2.21 -14.56 3.26
N ALA A 115 -2.52 -13.91 4.37
CA ALA A 115 -1.89 -12.65 4.76
C ALA A 115 -1.78 -12.56 6.29
N VAL A 116 -0.73 -11.92 6.78
CA VAL A 116 -0.53 -11.61 8.20
C VAL A 116 -0.19 -10.13 8.32
N ILE A 117 -0.96 -9.42 9.12
CA ILE A 117 -0.71 -8.01 9.43
C ILE A 117 -0.38 -7.92 10.92
N MET A 118 0.77 -7.34 11.22
CA MET A 118 1.20 -7.07 12.60
C MET A 118 1.22 -5.57 12.83
N ALA A 119 0.56 -5.13 13.88
CA ALA A 119 0.53 -3.74 14.33
C ALA A 119 0.90 -3.64 15.81
N PRO A 120 1.49 -2.51 16.24
CA PRO A 120 1.79 -2.29 17.65
C PRO A 120 0.52 -2.14 18.48
#